data_02b81aa28ea28a227c1aefcbd2b51c67
#
_entry.id   02b81aa28ea28a227c1aefcbd2b51c67
#
_cell.length_a   1.000
_cell.length_b   1.000
_cell.length_c   1.000
_cell.angle_alpha   90.00
_cell.angle_beta   90.00
_cell.angle_gamma   90.00
#
_symmetry.space_group_name_H-M   'P 1'
#
loop_
_entity.id
_entity.type
_entity.pdbx_description
1 polymer ?
#
loop_
_entity_poly.entity_id
_entity_poly.type
_entity_poly.pdbx_seq_one_letter_code
_entity_poly.pdbx_strand_id
1 'polypeptide(L)'
;MSILEVMSFIFLNLFFMKIEHLGIAVKSLGFSDELFAKLLGKPNYKKESVEREGVTTSFYEIGESKIELLEATNPESPIAKFLDKKGEGIHHIAFGVENILFEIDRLKKAGFIFISEEPKDGADNKLVVFLHPKSTNGVLVELCQEKP
;
A
#
# COMPACT_ATOMS: atom_id res chain seq x y z
N MET A 1 28.33 10.63 -19.53
CA MET A 1 27.01 11.20 -19.23
C MET A 1 27.18 12.68 -18.87
N SER A 2 26.44 13.56 -19.52
CA SER A 2 26.52 14.98 -19.25
C SER A 2 25.85 15.33 -17.90
N ILE A 3 26.18 16.51 -17.36
CA ILE A 3 25.53 17.00 -16.11
C ILE A 3 24.00 17.07 -16.30
N LEU A 4 23.54 17.48 -17.48
CA LEU A 4 22.12 17.55 -17.81
C LEU A 4 21.47 16.18 -17.83
N GLU A 5 22.14 15.16 -18.36
CA GLU A 5 21.65 13.78 -18.34
C GLU A 5 21.59 13.20 -16.93
N VAL A 6 22.62 13.47 -16.11
CA VAL A 6 22.63 13.08 -14.70
C VAL A 6 21.51 13.77 -13.93
N MET A 7 21.34 15.09 -14.13
CA MET A 7 20.26 15.85 -13.49
C MET A 7 18.88 15.37 -13.94
N SER A 8 18.72 15.08 -15.24
CA SER A 8 17.46 14.54 -15.79
C SER A 8 17.15 13.15 -15.19
N PHE A 9 18.17 12.29 -15.08
CA PHE A 9 18.04 10.95 -14.48
C PHE A 9 17.66 11.03 -12.99
N ILE A 10 18.34 11.92 -12.24
CA ILE A 10 18.03 12.14 -10.81
C ILE A 10 16.63 12.72 -10.66
N PHE A 11 16.25 13.68 -11.50
CA PHE A 11 14.94 14.32 -11.47
C PHE A 11 13.82 13.32 -11.79
N LEU A 12 14.02 12.48 -12.82
CA LEU A 12 13.10 11.40 -13.18
C LEU A 12 12.93 10.39 -12.05
N ASN A 13 14.02 10.02 -11.38
CA ASN A 13 13.97 9.07 -10.27
C ASN A 13 13.29 9.67 -9.02
N LEU A 14 13.47 10.97 -8.76
CA LEU A 14 12.81 11.64 -7.63
C LEU A 14 11.29 11.69 -7.78
N PHE A 15 10.79 11.70 -9.01
CA PHE A 15 9.35 11.71 -9.30
C PHE A 15 8.82 10.37 -9.77
N PHE A 16 9.67 9.33 -9.75
CA PHE A 16 9.22 7.99 -10.12
C PHE A 16 8.20 7.48 -9.10
N MET A 17 7.03 7.11 -9.59
CA MET A 17 5.95 6.56 -8.80
C MET A 17 5.29 5.45 -9.59
N LYS A 18 5.05 4.31 -8.93
CA LYS A 18 4.37 3.16 -9.55
C LYS A 18 3.25 2.67 -8.65
N ILE A 19 2.28 1.97 -9.22
CA ILE A 19 1.34 1.20 -8.40
C ILE A 19 2.12 0.03 -7.80
N GLU A 20 2.36 0.08 -6.50
CA GLU A 20 3.07 -0.97 -5.79
C GLU A 20 2.13 -2.12 -5.47
N HIS A 21 0.93 -1.83 -4.92
CA HIS A 21 -0.07 -2.85 -4.66
C HIS A 21 -1.49 -2.29 -4.59
N LEU A 22 -2.45 -3.20 -4.70
CA LEU A 22 -3.83 -2.99 -4.31
C LEU A 22 -4.10 -3.82 -3.06
N GLY A 23 -4.63 -3.19 -2.01
CA GLY A 23 -5.06 -3.85 -0.79
C GLY A 23 -6.55 -4.20 -0.88
N ILE A 24 -6.89 -5.46 -0.67
CA ILE A 24 -8.26 -5.96 -0.72
C ILE A 24 -8.64 -6.53 0.64
N ALA A 25 -9.66 -5.96 1.27
CA ALA A 25 -10.18 -6.46 2.53
C ALA A 25 -11.03 -7.72 2.31
N VAL A 26 -10.72 -8.78 3.02
CA VAL A 26 -11.40 -10.07 2.93
C VAL A 26 -11.79 -10.57 4.32
N LYS A 27 -12.87 -11.35 4.40
CA LYS A 27 -13.35 -11.94 5.66
C LYS A 27 -12.50 -13.12 6.11
N SER A 28 -11.96 -13.89 5.15
CA SER A 28 -11.20 -15.11 5.43
C SER A 28 -10.09 -15.30 4.41
N LEU A 29 -8.85 -15.29 4.85
CA LEU A 29 -7.70 -15.62 4.00
C LEU A 29 -7.74 -17.06 3.52
N GLY A 30 -8.20 -18.00 4.35
CA GLY A 30 -8.31 -19.39 3.94
C GLY A 30 -9.15 -19.58 2.68
N PHE A 31 -10.31 -18.95 2.64
CA PHE A 31 -11.20 -18.96 1.47
C PHE A 31 -10.64 -18.10 0.32
N SER A 32 -10.21 -16.90 0.64
CA SER A 32 -9.78 -15.92 -0.37
C SER A 32 -8.47 -16.30 -1.05
N ASP A 33 -7.53 -16.91 -0.34
CA ASP A 33 -6.30 -17.42 -0.93
C ASP A 33 -6.56 -18.51 -1.97
N GLU A 34 -7.50 -19.42 -1.69
CA GLU A 34 -7.89 -20.43 -2.67
C GLU A 34 -8.50 -19.79 -3.92
N LEU A 35 -9.39 -18.82 -3.72
CA LEU A 35 -10.05 -18.09 -4.82
C LEU A 35 -9.05 -17.32 -5.68
N PHE A 36 -8.18 -16.53 -5.05
CA PHE A 36 -7.21 -15.70 -5.77
C PHE A 36 -6.08 -16.52 -6.41
N ALA A 37 -5.67 -17.62 -5.81
CA ALA A 37 -4.71 -18.52 -6.45
C ALA A 37 -5.27 -19.10 -7.76
N LYS A 38 -6.55 -19.46 -7.79
CA LYS A 38 -7.24 -19.90 -9.03
C LYS A 38 -7.35 -18.77 -10.03
N LEU A 39 -7.77 -17.58 -9.58
CA LEU A 39 -7.93 -16.41 -10.46
C LEU A 39 -6.61 -16.01 -11.13
N LEU A 40 -5.54 -15.96 -10.35
CA LEU A 40 -4.24 -15.45 -10.80
C LEU A 40 -3.34 -16.54 -11.40
N GLY A 41 -3.71 -17.82 -11.24
CA GLY A 41 -2.97 -18.96 -11.77
C GLY A 41 -1.70 -19.28 -10.99
N LYS A 42 -1.58 -18.79 -9.75
CA LYS A 42 -0.41 -19.02 -8.88
C LYS A 42 -0.77 -18.76 -7.43
N PRO A 43 -0.06 -19.43 -6.48
CA PRO A 43 -0.28 -19.21 -5.05
C PRO A 43 0.30 -17.86 -4.60
N ASN A 44 -0.10 -17.44 -3.39
CA ASN A 44 0.58 -16.37 -2.69
C ASN A 44 2.04 -16.77 -2.42
N TYR A 45 2.94 -15.78 -2.43
CA TYR A 45 4.35 -16.06 -2.14
C TYR A 45 4.71 -15.90 -0.66
N LYS A 46 3.83 -15.28 0.13
CA LYS A 46 4.06 -15.12 1.56
C LYS A 46 2.79 -14.65 2.28
N LYS A 47 2.76 -14.89 3.59
CA LYS A 47 1.82 -14.26 4.54
C LYS A 47 2.60 -13.57 5.64
N GLU A 48 2.08 -12.45 6.12
CA GLU A 48 2.68 -11.71 7.22
C GLU A 48 1.59 -11.11 8.11
N SER A 49 1.78 -11.23 9.42
CA SER A 49 0.90 -10.59 10.40
C SER A 49 1.61 -9.38 11.00
N VAL A 50 0.92 -8.25 10.99
CA VAL A 50 1.36 -7.01 11.64
C VAL A 50 0.39 -6.73 12.78
N GLU A 51 0.72 -7.19 13.98
CA GLU A 51 -0.18 -7.16 15.13
C GLU A 51 -0.64 -5.77 15.52
N ARG A 52 0.27 -4.79 15.49
CA ARG A 52 -0.08 -3.39 15.79
C ARG A 52 -1.09 -2.79 14.80
N GLU A 53 -1.14 -3.30 13.59
CA GLU A 53 -2.12 -2.90 12.57
C GLU A 53 -3.39 -3.78 12.61
N GLY A 54 -3.36 -4.86 13.37
CA GLY A 54 -4.48 -5.79 13.48
C GLY A 54 -4.81 -6.50 12.19
N VAL A 55 -3.79 -6.85 11.38
CA VAL A 55 -3.98 -7.40 10.04
C VAL A 55 -3.03 -8.55 9.76
N THR A 56 -3.54 -9.59 9.07
CA THR A 56 -2.73 -10.59 8.39
C THR A 56 -2.88 -10.37 6.89
N THR A 57 -1.76 -10.30 6.19
CA THR A 57 -1.70 -10.00 4.76
C THR A 57 -1.17 -11.20 3.99
N SER A 58 -1.84 -11.53 2.89
CA SER A 58 -1.40 -12.53 1.91
C SER A 58 -0.99 -11.83 0.61
N PHE A 59 0.19 -12.15 0.09
CA PHE A 59 0.83 -11.42 -1.00
C PHE A 59 0.89 -12.22 -2.29
N TYR A 60 0.47 -11.56 -3.40
CA TYR A 60 0.55 -12.10 -4.76
C TYR A 60 1.30 -11.13 -5.66
N GLU A 61 2.28 -11.61 -6.42
CA GLU A 61 2.98 -10.81 -7.43
C GLU A 61 2.19 -10.79 -8.73
N ILE A 62 1.97 -9.60 -9.28
CA ILE A 62 1.31 -9.37 -10.57
C ILE A 62 2.18 -8.43 -11.39
N GLY A 63 3.08 -8.98 -12.23
CA GLY A 63 4.06 -8.18 -12.93
C GLY A 63 4.94 -7.41 -11.95
N GLU A 64 4.98 -6.09 -12.06
CA GLU A 64 5.72 -5.22 -11.14
C GLU A 64 4.90 -4.77 -9.93
N SER A 65 3.63 -5.15 -9.87
CA SER A 65 2.71 -4.79 -8.78
C SER A 65 2.34 -6.02 -7.95
N LYS A 66 1.58 -5.81 -6.89
CA LYS A 66 1.10 -6.88 -6.00
C LYS A 66 -0.38 -6.74 -5.72
N ILE A 67 -1.01 -7.85 -5.43
CA ILE A 67 -2.29 -7.90 -4.73
C ILE A 67 -2.02 -8.32 -3.30
N GLU A 68 -2.58 -7.59 -2.34
CA GLU A 68 -2.49 -7.89 -0.92
C GLU A 68 -3.89 -8.14 -0.38
N LEU A 69 -4.16 -9.38 0.05
CA LEU A 69 -5.40 -9.72 0.72
C LEU A 69 -5.24 -9.48 2.21
N LEU A 70 -6.17 -8.75 2.80
CA LEU A 70 -6.08 -8.23 4.16
C LEU A 70 -7.20 -8.83 5.03
N GLU A 71 -6.83 -9.60 6.04
CA GLU A 71 -7.76 -10.15 7.03
C GLU A 71 -7.52 -9.49 8.38
N ALA A 72 -8.60 -9.07 9.05
CA ALA A 72 -8.51 -8.50 10.39
C ALA A 72 -8.17 -9.59 11.41
N THR A 73 -7.26 -9.29 12.34
CA THR A 73 -6.90 -10.20 13.43
C THR A 73 -7.71 -9.95 14.70
N ASN A 74 -8.42 -8.81 14.77
CA ASN A 74 -9.28 -8.46 15.91
C ASN A 74 -10.35 -7.45 15.50
N PRO A 75 -11.42 -7.28 16.29
CA PRO A 75 -12.53 -6.36 15.95
C PRO A 75 -12.15 -4.87 15.90
N GLU A 76 -11.03 -4.49 16.53
CA GLU A 76 -10.56 -3.09 16.57
C GLU A 76 -9.75 -2.72 15.33
N SER A 77 -9.40 -3.70 14.52
CA SER A 77 -8.63 -3.51 13.30
C SER A 77 -9.33 -2.55 12.32
N PRO A 78 -8.58 -1.65 11.63
CA PRO A 78 -9.14 -0.85 10.55
C PRO A 78 -9.79 -1.71 9.46
N ILE A 79 -9.27 -2.90 9.20
CA ILE A 79 -9.85 -3.84 8.23
C ILE A 79 -11.20 -4.38 8.72
N ALA A 80 -11.31 -4.74 10.02
CA ALA A 80 -12.59 -5.16 10.59
C ALA A 80 -13.65 -4.07 10.45
N LYS A 81 -13.29 -2.83 10.76
CA LYS A 81 -14.18 -1.67 10.64
C LYS A 81 -14.60 -1.42 9.20
N PHE A 82 -13.67 -1.57 8.26
CA PHE A 82 -13.97 -1.44 6.84
C PHE A 82 -14.96 -2.53 6.37
N LEU A 83 -14.73 -3.78 6.75
CA LEU A 83 -15.60 -4.90 6.42
C LEU A 83 -17.02 -4.72 6.98
N ASP A 84 -17.14 -4.25 8.21
CA ASP A 84 -18.43 -3.96 8.85
C ASP A 84 -19.20 -2.86 8.11
N LYS A 85 -18.50 -1.85 7.64
CA LYS A 85 -19.10 -0.68 7.00
C LYS A 85 -19.36 -0.86 5.51
N LYS A 86 -18.45 -1.50 4.79
CA LYS A 86 -18.47 -1.60 3.33
C LYS A 86 -18.48 -3.03 2.77
N GLY A 87 -18.21 -4.04 3.60
CA GLY A 87 -18.04 -5.41 3.14
C GLY A 87 -16.69 -5.65 2.47
N GLU A 88 -16.53 -6.82 1.85
CA GLU A 88 -15.31 -7.17 1.13
C GLU A 88 -15.11 -6.30 -0.12
N GLY A 89 -13.87 -5.95 -0.40
CA GLY A 89 -13.53 -5.15 -1.58
C GLY A 89 -12.19 -4.44 -1.46
N ILE A 90 -11.88 -3.60 -2.44
CA ILE A 90 -10.65 -2.82 -2.46
C ILE A 90 -10.65 -1.85 -1.29
N HIS A 91 -9.63 -1.95 -0.45
CA HIS A 91 -9.44 -1.11 0.73
C HIS A 91 -8.56 0.11 0.43
N HIS A 92 -7.46 -0.10 -0.28
CA HIS A 92 -6.54 0.99 -0.61
C HIS A 92 -5.73 0.68 -1.88
N ILE A 93 -5.16 1.74 -2.44
CA ILE A 93 -4.14 1.67 -3.48
C ILE A 93 -2.83 2.22 -2.91
N ALA A 94 -1.73 1.52 -3.15
CA ALA A 94 -0.41 1.94 -2.72
C ALA A 94 0.46 2.32 -3.89
N PHE A 95 1.11 3.47 -3.78
CA PHE A 95 2.11 3.93 -4.72
C PHE A 95 3.50 3.74 -4.12
N GLY A 96 4.38 3.07 -4.86
CA GLY A 96 5.78 2.94 -4.51
C GLY A 96 6.53 4.20 -4.90
N VAL A 97 7.31 4.75 -3.96
CA VAL A 97 8.08 5.98 -4.15
C VAL A 97 9.54 5.74 -3.75
N GLU A 98 10.44 6.53 -4.32
CA GLU A 98 11.88 6.44 -4.01
C GLU A 98 12.23 7.14 -2.71
N ASN A 99 11.58 8.27 -2.40
CA ASN A 99 11.84 9.05 -1.20
C ASN A 99 10.51 9.52 -0.59
N ILE A 100 10.07 8.82 0.44
CA ILE A 100 8.77 9.07 1.05
C ILE A 100 8.71 10.44 1.74
N LEU A 101 9.80 10.89 2.36
CA LEU A 101 9.84 12.21 3.02
C LEU A 101 9.73 13.35 2.00
N PHE A 102 10.39 13.21 0.86
CA PHE A 102 10.25 14.15 -0.24
C PHE A 102 8.80 14.21 -0.75
N GLU A 103 8.17 13.06 -0.94
CA GLU A 103 6.79 12.99 -1.42
C GLU A 103 5.78 13.56 -0.43
N ILE A 104 5.98 13.32 0.86
CA ILE A 104 5.14 13.92 1.93
C ILE A 104 5.21 15.44 1.83
N ASP A 105 6.40 16.02 1.79
CA ASP A 105 6.60 17.48 1.69
C ASP A 105 5.96 18.04 0.42
N ARG A 106 6.21 17.40 -0.72
CA ARG A 106 5.65 17.82 -2.01
C ARG A 106 4.12 17.83 -2.00
N LEU A 107 3.52 16.75 -1.49
CA LEU A 107 2.07 16.60 -1.47
C LEU A 107 1.40 17.53 -0.46
N LYS A 108 2.02 17.76 0.70
CA LYS A 108 1.54 18.75 1.67
C LYS A 108 1.50 20.14 1.04
N LYS A 109 2.56 20.56 0.35
CA LYS A 109 2.61 21.82 -0.37
C LYS A 109 1.57 21.93 -1.47
N ALA A 110 1.18 20.80 -2.06
CA ALA A 110 0.12 20.73 -3.07
C ALA A 110 -1.31 20.68 -2.46
N GLY A 111 -1.44 20.69 -1.13
CA GLY A 111 -2.73 20.74 -0.45
C GLY A 111 -3.31 19.39 -0.03
N PHE A 112 -2.55 18.30 -0.19
CA PHE A 112 -3.01 16.99 0.27
C PHE A 112 -2.92 16.85 1.79
N ILE A 113 -3.87 16.12 2.35
CA ILE A 113 -3.99 15.88 3.80
C ILE A 113 -3.57 14.44 4.10
N PHE A 114 -2.66 14.28 5.06
CA PHE A 114 -2.21 12.97 5.53
C PHE A 114 -2.98 12.57 6.79
N ILE A 115 -3.22 11.27 6.96
CA ILE A 115 -3.77 10.72 8.22
C ILE A 115 -2.75 10.89 9.34
N SER A 116 -1.48 10.59 9.03
CA SER A 116 -0.32 10.87 9.87
C SER A 116 0.83 11.27 8.96
N GLU A 117 1.61 12.28 9.34
CA GLU A 117 2.72 12.77 8.53
C GLU A 117 4.03 12.02 8.78
N GLU A 118 4.07 11.18 9.81
CA GLU A 118 5.22 10.36 10.15
C GLU A 118 5.11 8.99 9.48
N PRO A 119 6.08 8.62 8.61
CA PRO A 119 6.13 7.27 8.07
C PRO A 119 6.29 6.23 9.18
N LYS A 120 5.63 5.10 9.01
CA LYS A 120 5.69 3.95 9.92
C LYS A 120 6.18 2.72 9.21
N ASP A 121 6.66 1.75 9.97
CA ASP A 121 6.98 0.44 9.43
C ASP A 121 5.68 -0.27 9.04
N GLY A 122 5.60 -0.71 7.81
CA GLY A 122 4.51 -1.51 7.27
C GLY A 122 4.95 -2.93 6.97
N ALA A 123 4.05 -3.70 6.37
CA ALA A 123 4.33 -5.05 5.90
C ALA A 123 5.37 -5.03 4.76
N ASP A 124 5.98 -6.18 4.51
CA ASP A 124 6.91 -6.43 3.40
C ASP A 124 8.13 -5.48 3.40
N ASN A 125 8.65 -5.15 4.59
CA ASN A 125 9.83 -4.30 4.78
C ASN A 125 9.71 -2.91 4.15
N LYS A 126 8.53 -2.28 4.29
CA LYS A 126 8.26 -0.94 3.77
C LYS A 126 8.17 0.10 4.87
N LEU A 127 8.52 1.35 4.53
CA LEU A 127 8.03 2.53 5.22
C LEU A 127 6.74 2.98 4.54
N VAL A 128 5.70 3.28 5.32
CA VAL A 128 4.38 3.61 4.78
C VAL A 128 3.80 4.86 5.42
N VAL A 129 2.98 5.57 4.66
CA VAL A 129 2.18 6.70 5.13
C VAL A 129 0.88 6.74 4.32
N PHE A 130 -0.21 7.19 4.94
CA PHE A 130 -1.52 7.25 4.29
C PHE A 130 -2.00 8.68 4.12
N LEU A 131 -2.52 8.99 2.93
CA LEU A 131 -3.25 10.22 2.66
C LEU A 131 -4.70 10.06 3.12
N HIS A 132 -5.26 11.14 3.65
CA HIS A 132 -6.66 11.14 4.05
C HIS A 132 -7.57 11.10 2.81
N PRO A 133 -8.58 10.21 2.75
CA PRO A 133 -9.46 10.08 1.58
C PRO A 133 -10.18 11.36 1.16
N LYS A 134 -10.35 12.33 2.07
CA LYS A 134 -10.92 13.65 1.75
C LYS A 134 -10.17 14.38 0.64
N SER A 135 -8.85 14.18 0.55
CA SER A 135 -8.02 14.86 -0.45
C SER A 135 -7.81 14.03 -1.72
N THR A 136 -8.35 12.81 -1.77
CA THR A 136 -8.13 11.87 -2.87
C THR A 136 -9.45 11.23 -3.37
N ASN A 137 -10.52 12.02 -3.41
CA ASN A 137 -11.84 11.60 -3.92
C ASN A 137 -12.41 10.35 -3.22
N GLY A 138 -12.17 10.20 -1.92
CA GLY A 138 -12.66 9.06 -1.15
C GLY A 138 -11.80 7.79 -1.26
N VAL A 139 -10.68 7.84 -1.98
CA VAL A 139 -9.76 6.72 -2.12
C VAL A 139 -8.71 6.78 -1.02
N LEU A 140 -8.56 5.70 -0.27
CA LEU A 140 -7.45 5.58 0.67
C LEU A 140 -6.16 5.30 -0.12
N VAL A 141 -5.24 6.25 -0.09
CA VAL A 141 -3.96 6.18 -0.80
C VAL A 141 -2.83 5.96 0.21
N GLU A 142 -2.01 4.95 -0.05
CA GLU A 142 -0.79 4.67 0.68
C GLU A 142 0.42 5.09 -0.17
N LEU A 143 1.41 5.69 0.45
CA LEU A 143 2.75 5.79 -0.13
C LEU A 143 3.64 4.81 0.59
N CYS A 144 4.45 4.07 -0.15
CA CYS A 144 5.38 3.11 0.42
C CYS A 144 6.76 3.23 -0.22
N GLN A 145 7.77 3.06 0.62
CA GLN A 145 9.19 3.07 0.23
C GLN A 145 9.86 1.82 0.77
N GLU A 146 10.66 1.16 -0.04
CA GLU A 146 11.48 0.05 0.43
C GLU A 146 12.51 0.54 1.46
N LYS A 147 12.60 -0.16 2.59
CA LYS A 147 13.67 0.08 3.56
C LYS A 147 14.97 -0.56 3.06
N PRO A 148 16.11 0.09 3.31
CA PRO A 148 17.41 -0.47 2.96
C PRO A 148 17.72 -1.79 3.70
#